data_e6cc368d362af0ac8bec095581fe50d6
#
_entry.id   e6cc368d362af0ac8bec095581fe50d6
#
_cell.length_a   1.000
_cell.length_b   1.000
_cell.length_c   1.000
_cell.angle_alpha   90.00
_cell.angle_beta   90.00
_cell.angle_gamma   90.00
#
_symmetry.space_group_name_H-M   'P 1'
#
loop_
_entity.id
_entity.type
_entity.pdbx_description
1 polymer ?
#
loop_
_entity_poly.entity_id
_entity_poly.type
_entity_poly.pdbx_seq_one_letter_code
_entity_poly.pdbx_strand_id
1 'polypeptide(L)'
;MLLRVTECKIETDKKLMWSKNIDMEEDEMKVIENQTFDMERALYGSKDILVKNCSFDGPADGESAFKEGQDIETAHCFFNLRYPFWHDHGLKITDSEMTELCRAALWYSDHVEIEGSRLHGIKALRECSDVTIRNCDIISPEFGWSTRGIRMEDTTAVSEYFMMRSEDLTFRGVTFKGKYSFQYIKNATFENCVFDTKDAFWHGENITVKNSVVKGEYLAWYSKGLTLIDCKIIGTQPLCYCKNLKLINCEMIDTDLAFEKSQVEATLTAPIISIKNPLSGRIYVPKAEEIIMDDEDARGEVVICKPDSCNASKCICA
;
A
#
# COMPACT_ATOMS: atom_id res chain seq x y z
N MET A 1 -8.63 4.15 -32.13
CA MET A 1 -9.74 5.08 -32.46
C MET A 1 -9.54 5.58 -33.88
N LEU A 2 -10.21 4.97 -34.87
CA LEU A 2 -10.17 5.39 -36.27
C LEU A 2 -11.36 6.30 -36.54
N LEU A 3 -11.11 7.57 -36.84
CA LEU A 3 -12.14 8.53 -37.26
C LEU A 3 -12.53 8.27 -38.72
N ARG A 4 -13.74 7.77 -38.96
CA ARG A 4 -14.36 7.82 -40.30
C ARG A 4 -15.21 9.07 -40.42
N VAL A 5 -14.86 9.93 -41.35
CA VAL A 5 -15.64 11.12 -41.72
C VAL A 5 -16.43 10.80 -42.98
N THR A 6 -17.75 10.74 -42.87
CA THR A 6 -18.63 10.67 -44.03
C THR A 6 -19.22 12.06 -44.32
N GLU A 7 -18.99 12.58 -45.53
CA GLU A 7 -19.54 13.87 -45.96
C GLU A 7 -20.94 13.65 -46.55
N CYS A 8 -21.95 14.29 -46.00
CA CYS A 8 -23.29 14.34 -46.55
C CYS A 8 -23.60 15.77 -47.03
N LYS A 9 -23.95 15.90 -48.34
CA LYS A 9 -24.29 17.19 -48.96
C LYS A 9 -25.79 17.37 -48.94
N ILE A 10 -26.30 18.33 -48.21
CA ILE A 10 -27.73 18.72 -48.22
C ILE A 10 -27.82 20.09 -48.93
N GLU A 11 -28.48 20.11 -50.08
CA GLU A 11 -28.77 21.35 -50.80
C GLU A 11 -30.12 21.93 -50.31
N THR A 12 -30.09 23.03 -49.59
CA THR A 12 -31.24 23.91 -49.44
C THR A 12 -30.78 25.33 -49.69
N ASP A 13 -31.63 26.10 -50.38
CA ASP A 13 -31.34 27.44 -50.86
C ASP A 13 -30.69 28.37 -49.82
N LYS A 14 -29.47 28.81 -50.12
CA LYS A 14 -28.75 29.92 -49.50
C LYS A 14 -28.09 29.68 -48.11
N LYS A 15 -27.39 28.63 -47.90
CA LYS A 15 -26.12 28.54 -47.16
C LYS A 15 -25.69 27.09 -47.03
N LEU A 16 -24.53 26.75 -47.54
CA LEU A 16 -23.91 25.46 -47.21
C LEU A 16 -23.62 25.44 -45.71
N MET A 17 -24.39 24.67 -44.96
CA MET A 17 -24.01 24.25 -43.62
C MET A 17 -23.42 22.82 -43.69
N TRP A 18 -22.17 22.73 -43.31
CA TRP A 18 -21.52 21.42 -43.11
C TRP A 18 -21.90 20.91 -41.72
N SER A 19 -22.67 19.84 -41.63
CA SER A 19 -22.81 19.07 -40.41
C SER A 19 -21.81 17.91 -40.44
N LYS A 20 -20.86 17.91 -39.55
CA LYS A 20 -20.04 16.73 -39.26
C LYS A 20 -20.83 15.85 -38.29
N ASN A 21 -21.39 14.75 -38.78
CA ASN A 21 -21.80 13.66 -37.93
C ASN A 21 -20.52 12.87 -37.61
N ILE A 22 -20.09 12.96 -36.36
CA ILE A 22 -19.06 12.08 -35.79
C ILE A 22 -19.84 10.91 -35.21
N ASP A 23 -20.00 9.83 -35.96
CA ASP A 23 -20.39 8.55 -35.38
C ASP A 23 -19.17 8.05 -34.59
N MET A 24 -19.23 8.18 -33.26
CA MET A 24 -18.35 7.43 -32.37
C MET A 24 -18.92 6.01 -32.31
N GLU A 25 -18.34 5.08 -33.07
CA GLU A 25 -18.48 3.68 -32.72
C GLU A 25 -17.84 3.54 -31.35
N GLU A 26 -18.65 3.32 -30.32
CA GLU A 26 -18.18 2.76 -29.06
C GLU A 26 -17.65 1.37 -29.43
N ASP A 27 -16.33 1.16 -29.37
CA ASP A 27 -15.75 -0.17 -29.47
C ASP A 27 -16.31 -0.98 -28.28
N GLU A 28 -17.35 -1.79 -28.54
CA GLU A 28 -17.92 -2.68 -27.53
C GLU A 28 -16.84 -3.67 -27.10
N MET A 29 -16.55 -3.69 -25.81
CA MET A 29 -15.60 -4.60 -25.18
C MET A 29 -16.02 -6.06 -25.48
N LYS A 30 -15.12 -6.86 -26.03
CA LYS A 30 -15.41 -8.28 -26.34
C LYS A 30 -15.60 -9.06 -25.04
N VAL A 31 -16.74 -9.74 -24.90
CA VAL A 31 -17.08 -10.53 -23.71
C VAL A 31 -16.73 -12.01 -23.91
N ILE A 32 -16.05 -12.59 -22.92
CA ILE A 32 -15.73 -14.02 -22.82
C ILE A 32 -16.32 -14.51 -21.49
N GLU A 33 -17.23 -15.50 -21.56
CA GLU A 33 -17.95 -15.94 -20.36
C GLU A 33 -17.98 -17.47 -20.22
N ASN A 34 -18.00 -17.93 -18.96
CA ASN A 34 -18.28 -19.33 -18.58
C ASN A 34 -17.36 -20.34 -19.26
N GLN A 35 -16.07 -20.02 -19.39
CA GLN A 35 -15.07 -20.88 -20.03
C GLN A 35 -14.01 -21.34 -19.03
N THR A 36 -13.39 -22.45 -19.35
CA THR A 36 -12.20 -22.98 -18.64
C THR A 36 -11.00 -22.96 -19.60
N PHE A 37 -9.89 -22.42 -19.09
CA PHE A 37 -8.63 -22.32 -19.81
C PHE A 37 -7.55 -23.09 -19.05
N ASP A 38 -6.91 -24.04 -19.70
CA ASP A 38 -5.84 -24.89 -19.17
C ASP A 38 -4.53 -24.80 -19.97
N MET A 39 -4.52 -23.99 -21.04
CA MET A 39 -3.37 -23.84 -21.91
C MET A 39 -2.50 -22.62 -21.56
N GLU A 40 -1.22 -22.72 -21.86
CA GLU A 40 -0.30 -21.57 -21.76
C GLU A 40 -0.77 -20.43 -22.66
N ARG A 41 -0.73 -19.20 -22.09
CA ARG A 41 -1.03 -17.96 -22.83
C ARG A 41 -2.40 -17.94 -23.51
N ALA A 42 -3.42 -18.47 -22.87
CA ALA A 42 -4.77 -18.64 -23.44
C ALA A 42 -5.35 -17.36 -24.04
N LEU A 43 -5.12 -16.19 -23.42
CA LEU A 43 -5.60 -14.87 -23.85
C LEU A 43 -4.42 -13.88 -23.99
N TYR A 44 -3.26 -14.35 -24.40
CA TYR A 44 -2.05 -13.56 -24.57
C TYR A 44 -2.26 -12.38 -25.53
N GLY A 45 -1.80 -11.20 -25.14
CA GLY A 45 -1.87 -10.00 -25.96
C GLY A 45 -3.29 -9.55 -26.30
N SER A 46 -4.29 -10.00 -25.53
CA SER A 46 -5.69 -9.56 -25.72
C SER A 46 -5.84 -8.09 -25.40
N LYS A 47 -6.83 -7.45 -26.06
CA LYS A 47 -7.17 -6.04 -25.85
C LYS A 47 -8.67 -5.86 -25.77
N ASP A 48 -9.10 -4.89 -24.95
CA ASP A 48 -10.49 -4.46 -24.83
C ASP A 48 -11.43 -5.65 -24.60
N ILE A 49 -11.11 -6.51 -23.60
CA ILE A 49 -11.91 -7.70 -23.29
C ILE A 49 -12.43 -7.70 -21.86
N LEU A 50 -13.63 -8.21 -21.70
CA LEU A 50 -14.28 -8.51 -20.43
C LEU A 50 -14.43 -10.01 -20.25
N VAL A 51 -13.77 -10.59 -19.25
CA VAL A 51 -13.79 -12.02 -18.94
C VAL A 51 -14.60 -12.28 -17.68
N LYS A 52 -15.69 -13.05 -17.77
CA LYS A 52 -16.58 -13.31 -16.63
C LYS A 52 -16.77 -14.79 -16.37
N ASN A 53 -16.85 -15.13 -15.07
CA ASN A 53 -17.15 -16.50 -14.62
C ASN A 53 -16.25 -17.55 -15.29
N CYS A 54 -14.99 -17.21 -15.51
CA CYS A 54 -14.04 -18.10 -16.17
C CYS A 54 -13.08 -18.71 -15.17
N SER A 55 -12.58 -19.91 -15.49
CA SER A 55 -11.59 -20.62 -14.69
C SER A 55 -10.30 -20.76 -15.48
N PHE A 56 -9.18 -20.35 -14.86
CA PHE A 56 -7.83 -20.57 -15.36
C PHE A 56 -7.17 -21.60 -14.49
N ASP A 57 -7.37 -22.87 -14.83
CA ASP A 57 -6.99 -24.03 -14.03
C ASP A 57 -6.61 -25.20 -14.95
N GLY A 58 -5.66 -26.03 -14.50
CA GLY A 58 -5.20 -27.16 -15.32
C GLY A 58 -3.78 -27.59 -14.97
N PRO A 59 -3.06 -28.22 -15.92
CA PRO A 59 -1.69 -28.64 -15.71
C PRO A 59 -0.76 -27.44 -15.51
N ALA A 60 0.39 -27.66 -14.83
CA ALA A 60 1.34 -26.63 -14.44
C ALA A 60 1.86 -25.74 -15.61
N ASP A 61 1.67 -26.15 -16.83
CA ASP A 61 2.10 -25.46 -18.04
C ASP A 61 1.10 -24.36 -18.51
N GLY A 62 -0.11 -24.33 -17.94
CA GLY A 62 -1.13 -23.32 -18.25
C GLY A 62 -0.86 -21.97 -17.62
N GLU A 63 0.27 -21.35 -17.89
CA GLU A 63 0.68 -20.07 -17.30
C GLU A 63 0.50 -18.87 -18.22
N SER A 64 0.66 -17.65 -17.66
CA SER A 64 0.74 -16.40 -18.42
C SER A 64 -0.51 -16.08 -19.25
N ALA A 65 -1.70 -16.38 -18.70
CA ALA A 65 -2.96 -16.36 -19.43
C ALA A 65 -3.22 -15.03 -20.19
N PHE A 66 -3.02 -13.87 -19.56
CA PHE A 66 -3.27 -12.54 -20.14
C PHE A 66 -2.00 -11.77 -20.48
N LYS A 67 -0.83 -12.33 -20.27
CA LYS A 67 0.43 -11.62 -20.46
C LYS A 67 0.43 -10.72 -21.71
N GLU A 68 0.98 -9.47 -21.57
CA GLU A 68 1.00 -8.42 -22.61
C GLU A 68 -0.42 -7.91 -22.98
N GLY A 69 -1.36 -8.01 -22.04
CA GLY A 69 -2.75 -7.55 -22.23
C GLY A 69 -2.89 -6.03 -22.13
N GLN A 70 -3.95 -5.51 -22.72
CA GLN A 70 -4.31 -4.10 -22.65
C GLN A 70 -5.81 -3.94 -22.44
N ASP A 71 -6.20 -3.12 -21.45
CA ASP A 71 -7.60 -2.84 -21.11
C ASP A 71 -8.41 -4.14 -20.90
N ILE A 72 -7.93 -4.94 -19.91
CA ILE A 72 -8.49 -6.24 -19.54
C ILE A 72 -9.36 -6.07 -18.30
N GLU A 73 -10.62 -6.48 -18.37
CA GLU A 73 -11.48 -6.62 -17.20
C GLU A 73 -11.75 -8.10 -16.90
N THR A 74 -11.61 -8.50 -15.63
CA THR A 74 -12.00 -9.84 -15.16
C THR A 74 -12.97 -9.73 -13.99
N ALA A 75 -14.04 -10.53 -14.01
CA ALA A 75 -15.04 -10.56 -12.94
C ALA A 75 -15.46 -11.99 -12.62
N HIS A 76 -15.52 -12.33 -11.32
CA HIS A 76 -15.90 -13.64 -10.82
C HIS A 76 -15.07 -14.78 -11.43
N CYS A 77 -13.77 -14.54 -11.61
CA CYS A 77 -12.85 -15.51 -12.22
C CYS A 77 -12.04 -16.25 -11.16
N PHE A 78 -11.66 -17.48 -11.50
CA PHE A 78 -10.82 -18.33 -10.67
C PHE A 78 -9.47 -18.55 -11.34
N PHE A 79 -8.37 -18.22 -10.63
CA PHE A 79 -7.01 -18.33 -11.13
C PHE A 79 -6.21 -19.30 -10.27
N ASN A 80 -5.84 -20.41 -10.85
CA ASN A 80 -5.05 -21.48 -10.22
C ASN A 80 -3.73 -21.76 -10.97
N LEU A 81 -3.38 -20.94 -11.94
CA LEU A 81 -2.18 -21.03 -12.78
C LEU A 81 -1.26 -19.84 -12.56
N ARG A 82 0.05 -20.00 -12.84
CA ARG A 82 1.09 -19.00 -12.60
C ARG A 82 1.02 -17.81 -13.55
N TYR A 83 1.44 -16.64 -13.07
CA TYR A 83 1.77 -15.47 -13.89
C TYR A 83 0.62 -14.94 -14.78
N PRO A 84 -0.66 -14.91 -14.32
CA PRO A 84 -1.76 -14.57 -15.23
C PRO A 84 -1.63 -13.19 -15.86
N PHE A 85 -1.10 -12.18 -15.15
CA PHE A 85 -1.10 -10.77 -15.55
C PHE A 85 0.32 -10.18 -15.52
N TRP A 86 1.10 -10.45 -16.56
CA TRP A 86 2.45 -9.93 -16.69
C TRP A 86 2.55 -8.93 -17.83
N HIS A 87 3.08 -7.73 -17.56
CA HIS A 87 3.19 -6.64 -18.52
C HIS A 87 1.83 -6.21 -19.08
N ASP A 88 0.80 -6.18 -18.24
CA ASP A 88 -0.53 -5.74 -18.63
C ASP A 88 -0.69 -4.24 -18.34
N HIS A 89 -1.42 -3.54 -19.22
CA HIS A 89 -1.71 -2.13 -19.11
C HIS A 89 -3.22 -1.91 -19.06
N GLY A 90 -3.74 -1.27 -18.01
CA GLY A 90 -5.17 -1.12 -17.81
C GLY A 90 -5.83 -2.45 -17.43
N LEU A 91 -5.74 -2.82 -16.17
CA LEU A 91 -6.26 -4.09 -15.66
C LEU A 91 -7.29 -3.84 -14.56
N LYS A 92 -8.47 -4.45 -14.68
CA LYS A 92 -9.48 -4.44 -13.63
C LYS A 92 -9.87 -5.86 -13.24
N ILE A 93 -9.76 -6.17 -11.94
CA ILE A 93 -10.05 -7.49 -11.37
C ILE A 93 -11.11 -7.32 -10.29
N THR A 94 -12.25 -7.95 -10.45
CA THR A 94 -13.38 -7.85 -9.51
C THR A 94 -13.82 -9.22 -9.04
N ASP A 95 -14.12 -9.36 -7.74
CA ASP A 95 -14.74 -10.54 -7.12
C ASP A 95 -14.10 -11.86 -7.58
N SER A 96 -12.78 -11.87 -7.72
CA SER A 96 -12.02 -12.98 -8.30
C SER A 96 -11.10 -13.64 -7.28
N GLU A 97 -10.75 -14.90 -7.50
CA GLU A 97 -9.89 -15.67 -6.63
C GLU A 97 -8.59 -16.08 -7.32
N MET A 98 -7.47 -15.72 -6.70
CA MET A 98 -6.13 -16.20 -7.04
C MET A 98 -5.66 -17.12 -5.92
N THR A 99 -5.46 -18.40 -6.22
CA THR A 99 -5.04 -19.40 -5.23
C THR A 99 -3.55 -19.32 -4.90
N GLU A 100 -3.07 -20.16 -3.99
CA GLU A 100 -1.64 -20.29 -3.66
C GLU A 100 -0.79 -20.73 -4.88
N LEU A 101 -1.37 -21.40 -5.85
CA LEU A 101 -0.70 -21.80 -7.10
C LEU A 101 -0.57 -20.64 -8.09
N CYS A 102 -1.41 -19.61 -7.96
CA CYS A 102 -1.35 -18.42 -8.77
C CYS A 102 -0.20 -17.49 -8.29
N ARG A 103 1.04 -17.97 -8.35
CA ARG A 103 2.22 -17.22 -7.92
C ARG A 103 2.59 -16.12 -8.89
N ALA A 104 3.19 -15.04 -8.40
CA ALA A 104 3.70 -13.92 -9.19
C ALA A 104 2.64 -13.39 -10.18
N ALA A 105 1.42 -13.13 -9.66
CA ALA A 105 0.24 -12.90 -10.47
C ALA A 105 0.34 -11.63 -11.33
N LEU A 106 0.79 -10.50 -10.74
CA LEU A 106 0.84 -9.19 -11.37
C LEU A 106 2.27 -8.64 -11.29
N TRP A 107 3.00 -8.73 -12.38
CA TRP A 107 4.35 -8.21 -12.47
C TRP A 107 4.51 -7.26 -13.65
N TYR A 108 5.15 -6.11 -13.43
CA TYR A 108 5.43 -5.10 -14.45
C TYR A 108 4.17 -4.51 -15.11
N SER A 109 3.04 -4.51 -14.40
CA SER A 109 1.76 -4.03 -14.89
C SER A 109 1.44 -2.65 -14.33
N ASP A 110 0.63 -1.88 -15.02
CA ASP A 110 0.22 -0.55 -14.59
C ASP A 110 -1.26 -0.26 -14.82
N HIS A 111 -1.78 0.81 -14.16
CA HIS A 111 -3.19 1.18 -14.16
C HIS A 111 -4.07 -0.02 -13.75
N VAL A 112 -3.81 -0.56 -12.55
CA VAL A 112 -4.45 -1.78 -12.05
C VAL A 112 -5.49 -1.43 -10.99
N GLU A 113 -6.70 -1.93 -11.14
CA GLU A 113 -7.76 -1.89 -10.12
C GLU A 113 -8.13 -3.30 -9.69
N ILE A 114 -8.12 -3.56 -8.37
CA ILE A 114 -8.49 -4.86 -7.79
C ILE A 114 -9.52 -4.61 -6.69
N GLU A 115 -10.68 -5.22 -6.80
CA GLU A 115 -11.75 -5.05 -5.83
C GLU A 115 -12.40 -6.39 -5.45
N GLY A 116 -12.74 -6.57 -4.17
CA GLY A 116 -13.47 -7.72 -3.66
C GLY A 116 -12.79 -9.07 -3.87
N SER A 117 -11.48 -9.09 -4.09
CA SER A 117 -10.78 -10.27 -4.59
C SER A 117 -9.82 -10.89 -3.57
N ARG A 118 -9.45 -12.14 -3.79
CA ARG A 118 -8.50 -12.91 -2.98
C ARG A 118 -7.20 -13.11 -3.73
N LEU A 119 -6.08 -12.69 -3.14
CA LEU A 119 -4.74 -12.81 -3.74
C LEU A 119 -3.85 -13.66 -2.81
N HIS A 120 -3.84 -14.97 -2.98
CA HIS A 120 -3.18 -15.90 -2.07
C HIS A 120 -1.86 -16.50 -2.60
N GLY A 121 -1.37 -16.11 -3.75
CA GLY A 121 -0.11 -16.59 -4.30
C GLY A 121 1.11 -15.77 -3.84
N ILE A 122 2.26 -16.44 -3.64
CA ILE A 122 3.51 -15.75 -3.32
C ILE A 122 3.89 -14.72 -4.41
N LYS A 123 4.39 -13.53 -4.00
CA LYS A 123 4.83 -12.46 -4.91
C LYS A 123 3.71 -11.97 -5.85
N ALA A 124 2.48 -11.93 -5.35
CA ALA A 124 1.32 -11.64 -6.20
C ALA A 124 1.42 -10.26 -6.91
N LEU A 125 2.05 -9.25 -6.30
CA LEU A 125 2.27 -7.93 -6.90
C LEU A 125 3.75 -7.57 -6.84
N ARG A 126 4.35 -7.11 -7.96
CA ARG A 126 5.74 -6.65 -7.97
C ARG A 126 6.04 -5.74 -9.16
N GLU A 127 6.84 -4.69 -8.92
CA GLU A 127 7.29 -3.75 -9.95
C GLU A 127 6.13 -3.17 -10.80
N CYS A 128 4.96 -3.00 -10.15
CA CYS A 128 3.77 -2.41 -10.75
C CYS A 128 3.64 -0.94 -10.37
N SER A 129 2.88 -0.19 -11.15
CA SER A 129 2.60 1.22 -10.86
C SER A 129 1.12 1.57 -11.03
N ASP A 130 0.68 2.61 -10.31
CA ASP A 130 -0.71 3.07 -10.31
C ASP A 130 -1.70 1.93 -10.05
N VAL A 131 -1.63 1.38 -8.83
CA VAL A 131 -2.45 0.23 -8.41
C VAL A 131 -3.42 0.64 -7.31
N THR A 132 -4.69 0.33 -7.48
CA THR A 132 -5.73 0.52 -6.48
C THR A 132 -6.29 -0.83 -6.04
N ILE A 133 -6.30 -1.09 -4.73
CA ILE A 133 -6.77 -2.35 -4.13
C ILE A 133 -7.83 -2.01 -3.10
N ARG A 134 -9.03 -2.58 -3.20
CA ARG A 134 -10.13 -2.34 -2.26
C ARG A 134 -10.83 -3.63 -1.84
N ASN A 135 -11.21 -3.71 -0.58
CA ASN A 135 -12.01 -4.82 -0.05
C ASN A 135 -11.44 -6.20 -0.37
N CYS A 136 -10.12 -6.35 -0.34
CA CYS A 136 -9.42 -7.58 -0.74
C CYS A 136 -8.90 -8.36 0.46
N ASP A 137 -8.68 -9.68 0.24
CA ASP A 137 -7.99 -10.58 1.16
C ASP A 137 -6.68 -11.04 0.53
N ILE A 138 -5.57 -10.64 1.14
CA ILE A 138 -4.22 -10.89 0.61
C ILE A 138 -3.45 -11.81 1.54
N ILE A 139 -3.03 -12.98 1.03
CA ILE A 139 -2.08 -13.88 1.70
C ILE A 139 -0.92 -14.14 0.75
N SER A 140 0.08 -13.26 0.79
CA SER A 140 1.12 -13.25 -0.24
C SER A 140 2.48 -12.81 0.33
N PRO A 141 3.38 -13.73 0.65
CA PRO A 141 4.77 -13.37 0.96
C PRO A 141 5.40 -12.56 -0.17
N GLU A 142 6.23 -11.57 0.18
CA GLU A 142 6.92 -10.69 -0.75
C GLU A 142 5.98 -9.87 -1.66
N PHE A 143 4.82 -9.47 -1.13
CA PHE A 143 3.84 -8.67 -1.87
C PHE A 143 4.29 -7.22 -2.02
N GLY A 144 4.14 -6.67 -3.22
CA GLY A 144 4.28 -5.24 -3.49
C GLY A 144 5.72 -4.72 -3.54
N TRP A 145 6.71 -5.55 -3.86
CA TRP A 145 8.10 -5.07 -3.94
C TRP A 145 8.31 -4.13 -5.12
N SER A 146 9.02 -3.03 -4.85
CA SER A 146 9.43 -2.05 -5.87
C SER A 146 8.23 -1.51 -6.68
N THR A 147 7.09 -1.32 -6.01
CA THR A 147 5.88 -0.76 -6.62
C THR A 147 5.80 0.75 -6.42
N ARG A 148 4.98 1.42 -7.20
CA ARG A 148 4.81 2.87 -7.10
C ARG A 148 3.35 3.29 -7.29
N GLY A 149 2.92 4.29 -6.50
CA GLY A 149 1.56 4.83 -6.63
C GLY A 149 0.48 3.85 -6.20
N ILE A 150 0.64 3.23 -5.02
CA ILE A 150 -0.29 2.21 -4.52
C ILE A 150 -1.32 2.83 -3.59
N ARG A 151 -2.59 2.62 -3.87
CA ARG A 151 -3.72 2.92 -2.98
C ARG A 151 -4.34 1.62 -2.49
N MET A 152 -4.45 1.47 -1.18
CA MET A 152 -5.08 0.28 -0.58
C MET A 152 -6.11 0.71 0.46
N GLU A 153 -7.34 0.20 0.33
CA GLU A 153 -8.45 0.57 1.19
C GLU A 153 -9.19 -0.69 1.70
N ASP A 154 -9.58 -0.68 2.97
CA ASP A 154 -10.44 -1.68 3.61
C ASP A 154 -10.05 -3.13 3.31
N THR A 155 -8.74 -3.39 3.31
CA THR A 155 -8.14 -4.65 2.87
C THR A 155 -7.42 -5.34 4.03
N THR A 156 -7.52 -6.65 4.08
CA THR A 156 -6.75 -7.49 5.00
C THR A 156 -5.56 -8.09 4.28
N ALA A 157 -4.36 -8.02 4.90
CA ALA A 157 -3.16 -8.57 4.29
C ALA A 157 -2.31 -9.34 5.31
N VAL A 158 -1.82 -10.51 4.89
CA VAL A 158 -0.82 -11.31 5.60
C VAL A 158 0.38 -11.53 4.68
N SER A 159 1.55 -11.07 5.13
CA SER A 159 2.76 -11.14 4.29
C SER A 159 4.05 -11.05 5.11
N GLU A 160 5.12 -11.62 4.60
CA GLU A 160 6.49 -11.27 4.98
C GLU A 160 7.11 -10.39 3.90
N TYR A 161 7.96 -9.42 4.28
CA TYR A 161 8.59 -8.47 3.36
C TYR A 161 7.59 -7.66 2.50
N PHE A 162 6.51 -7.20 3.14
CA PHE A 162 5.42 -6.48 2.48
C PHE A 162 5.85 -5.08 2.03
N MET A 163 5.55 -4.71 0.77
CA MET A 163 5.82 -3.39 0.17
C MET A 163 7.30 -2.93 0.23
N MET A 164 8.25 -3.84 0.22
CA MET A 164 9.67 -3.48 0.29
C MET A 164 10.09 -2.61 -0.91
N ARG A 165 10.81 -1.50 -0.64
CA ARG A 165 11.34 -0.55 -1.65
C ARG A 165 10.28 0.10 -2.53
N SER A 166 9.07 0.27 -2.00
CA SER A 166 7.96 0.88 -2.73
C SER A 166 7.84 2.37 -2.43
N GLU A 167 7.22 3.11 -3.34
CA GLU A 167 7.09 4.56 -3.25
C GLU A 167 5.64 5.02 -3.49
N ASP A 168 5.29 6.20 -2.93
CA ASP A 168 4.01 6.86 -3.12
C ASP A 168 2.83 5.97 -2.69
N LEU A 169 2.83 5.55 -1.41
CA LEU A 169 1.82 4.65 -0.84
C LEU A 169 0.73 5.44 -0.09
N THR A 170 -0.53 5.06 -0.29
CA THR A 170 -1.66 5.58 0.48
C THR A 170 -2.55 4.45 0.92
N PHE A 171 -2.58 4.16 2.23
CA PHE A 171 -3.38 3.08 2.81
C PHE A 171 -4.40 3.64 3.79
N ARG A 172 -5.63 3.13 3.73
CA ARG A 172 -6.72 3.50 4.63
C ARG A 172 -7.51 2.26 5.06
N GLY A 173 -7.76 2.13 6.38
CA GLY A 173 -8.55 1.02 6.90
C GLY A 173 -7.91 -0.36 6.71
N VAL A 174 -6.60 -0.43 6.52
CA VAL A 174 -5.89 -1.69 6.24
C VAL A 174 -5.53 -2.42 7.52
N THR A 175 -5.85 -3.71 7.58
CA THR A 175 -5.39 -4.61 8.63
C THR A 175 -4.27 -5.50 8.09
N PHE A 176 -3.08 -5.38 8.66
CA PHE A 176 -1.90 -6.12 8.21
C PHE A 176 -1.28 -6.94 9.34
N LYS A 177 -0.88 -8.17 9.01
CA LYS A 177 -0.10 -9.04 9.89
C LYS A 177 1.11 -9.62 9.16
N GLY A 178 2.29 -9.55 9.81
CA GLY A 178 3.49 -10.13 9.21
C GLY A 178 4.79 -9.69 9.87
N LYS A 179 5.86 -9.63 9.08
CA LYS A 179 7.17 -9.15 9.52
C LYS A 179 7.98 -8.56 8.36
N TYR A 180 8.96 -7.72 8.68
CA TYR A 180 9.85 -7.05 7.73
C TYR A 180 9.08 -6.21 6.70
N SER A 181 7.99 -5.56 7.16
CA SER A 181 7.08 -4.82 6.29
C SER A 181 7.52 -3.38 6.09
N PHE A 182 7.20 -2.83 4.92
CA PHE A 182 7.42 -1.42 4.61
C PHE A 182 8.88 -0.95 4.74
N GLN A 183 9.84 -1.85 4.55
CA GLN A 183 11.25 -1.46 4.61
C GLN A 183 11.67 -0.72 3.34
N TYR A 184 12.46 0.36 3.52
CA TYR A 184 12.98 1.20 2.42
C TYR A 184 11.88 1.87 1.58
N ILE A 185 10.67 2.07 2.14
CA ILE A 185 9.62 2.80 1.45
C ILE A 185 9.85 4.30 1.46
N LYS A 186 9.23 5.01 0.50
CA LYS A 186 9.26 6.47 0.43
C LYS A 186 7.88 7.05 0.18
N ASN A 187 7.62 8.25 0.76
CA ASN A 187 6.40 9.00 0.54
C ASN A 187 5.14 8.18 0.83
N ALA A 188 4.93 7.80 2.08
CA ALA A 188 3.81 6.95 2.46
C ALA A 188 2.87 7.62 3.46
N THR A 189 1.57 7.40 3.30
CA THR A 189 0.54 7.81 4.24
C THR A 189 -0.32 6.61 4.63
N PHE A 190 -0.48 6.39 5.93
CA PHE A 190 -1.30 5.34 6.51
C PHE A 190 -2.33 5.97 7.45
N GLU A 191 -3.60 5.66 7.27
CA GLU A 191 -4.69 6.22 8.08
C GLU A 191 -5.68 5.13 8.51
N ASN A 192 -6.06 5.11 9.79
CA ASN A 192 -7.00 4.14 10.35
C ASN A 192 -6.56 2.68 10.13
N CYS A 193 -5.25 2.41 10.21
CA CYS A 193 -4.69 1.09 9.95
C CYS A 193 -4.37 0.35 11.24
N VAL A 194 -4.33 -0.99 11.17
CA VAL A 194 -3.87 -1.88 12.24
C VAL A 194 -2.74 -2.74 11.70
N PHE A 195 -1.55 -2.55 12.24
CA PHE A 195 -0.36 -3.32 11.86
C PHE A 195 0.14 -4.16 13.04
N ASP A 196 0.16 -5.47 12.89
CA ASP A 196 0.81 -6.43 13.79
C ASP A 196 2.04 -7.00 13.07
N THR A 197 3.20 -6.33 13.27
CA THR A 197 4.35 -6.58 12.40
C THR A 197 5.68 -6.22 13.08
N LYS A 198 6.68 -7.08 12.93
CA LYS A 198 8.04 -6.86 13.40
C LYS A 198 8.89 -6.16 12.33
N ASP A 199 9.86 -5.33 12.77
CA ASP A 199 10.85 -4.64 11.92
C ASP A 199 10.23 -3.77 10.80
N ALA A 200 9.08 -3.13 11.10
CA ALA A 200 8.39 -2.27 10.14
C ALA A 200 9.10 -0.93 9.93
N PHE A 201 8.95 -0.35 8.72
CA PHE A 201 9.41 0.98 8.33
C PHE A 201 10.93 1.21 8.40
N TRP A 202 11.76 0.17 8.51
CA TRP A 202 13.21 0.34 8.53
C TRP A 202 13.70 1.08 7.30
N HIS A 203 14.56 2.09 7.50
CA HIS A 203 15.08 2.95 6.44
C HIS A 203 14.01 3.65 5.60
N GLY A 204 12.77 3.79 6.13
CA GLY A 204 11.71 4.50 5.45
C GLY A 204 11.94 6.02 5.44
N GLU A 205 11.44 6.70 4.39
CA GLU A 205 11.58 8.15 4.22
C GLU A 205 10.23 8.82 3.96
N ASN A 206 9.96 9.97 4.62
CA ASN A 206 8.73 10.76 4.46
C ASN A 206 7.45 9.95 4.68
N ILE A 207 7.29 9.38 5.87
CA ILE A 207 6.15 8.55 6.24
C ILE A 207 5.25 9.32 7.21
N THR A 208 3.94 9.25 7.00
CA THR A 208 2.93 9.74 7.92
C THR A 208 1.98 8.62 8.31
N VAL A 209 1.79 8.39 9.61
CA VAL A 209 0.83 7.41 10.15
C VAL A 209 -0.15 8.15 11.04
N LYS A 210 -1.47 7.98 10.82
CA LYS A 210 -2.52 8.66 11.58
C LYS A 210 -3.56 7.67 12.10
N ASN A 211 -4.08 7.93 13.32
CA ASN A 211 -5.20 7.20 13.91
C ASN A 211 -5.03 5.68 13.81
N SER A 212 -3.83 5.16 14.01
CA SER A 212 -3.47 3.78 13.69
C SER A 212 -2.83 3.06 14.88
N VAL A 213 -2.88 1.75 14.83
CA VAL A 213 -2.18 0.88 15.78
C VAL A 213 -1.01 0.22 15.08
N VAL A 214 0.19 0.38 15.65
CA VAL A 214 1.40 -0.30 15.17
C VAL A 214 1.97 -1.14 16.30
N LYS A 215 1.86 -2.45 16.17
CA LYS A 215 2.34 -3.41 17.16
C LYS A 215 3.47 -4.25 16.58
N GLY A 216 4.56 -4.35 17.35
CA GLY A 216 5.71 -5.18 17.01
C GLY A 216 7.03 -4.58 17.51
N GLU A 217 8.08 -5.37 17.40
CA GLU A 217 9.42 -5.02 17.86
C GLU A 217 10.17 -4.18 16.81
N TYR A 218 11.12 -3.35 17.26
CA TYR A 218 12.11 -2.63 16.46
C TYR A 218 11.52 -1.73 15.35
N LEU A 219 10.40 -1.06 15.70
CA LEU A 219 9.69 -0.18 14.76
C LEU A 219 10.58 0.96 14.24
N ALA A 220 10.61 1.14 12.94
CA ALA A 220 11.11 2.30 12.20
C ALA A 220 12.60 2.64 12.38
N TRP A 221 13.43 1.67 12.68
CA TRP A 221 14.87 1.93 12.81
C TRP A 221 15.45 2.57 11.54
N TYR A 222 16.28 3.59 11.73
CA TYR A 222 16.95 4.37 10.68
C TYR A 222 16.01 5.14 9.73
N SER A 223 14.75 5.33 10.11
CA SER A 223 13.82 6.12 9.28
C SER A 223 14.14 7.61 9.29
N LYS A 224 13.68 8.34 8.25
CA LYS A 224 13.84 9.78 8.11
C LYS A 224 12.51 10.45 7.80
N GLY A 225 12.13 11.46 8.60
CA GLY A 225 10.89 12.20 8.38
C GLY A 225 9.64 11.36 8.65
N LEU A 226 9.68 10.48 9.65
CA LEU A 226 8.51 9.75 10.12
C LEU A 226 7.69 10.64 11.06
N THR A 227 6.38 10.73 10.80
CA THR A 227 5.41 11.42 11.66
C THR A 227 4.28 10.47 12.03
N LEU A 228 4.07 10.30 13.34
CA LEU A 228 2.96 9.53 13.91
C LEU A 228 2.00 10.48 14.62
N ILE A 229 0.70 10.41 14.32
CA ILE A 229 -0.33 11.30 14.87
C ILE A 229 -1.47 10.45 15.41
N ASP A 230 -1.83 10.65 16.68
CA ASP A 230 -2.92 9.94 17.34
C ASP A 230 -2.79 8.40 17.21
N CYS A 231 -1.56 7.88 17.35
CA CYS A 231 -1.25 6.47 17.14
C CYS A 231 -1.00 5.73 18.46
N LYS A 232 -1.28 4.42 18.43
CA LYS A 232 -0.83 3.47 19.48
C LYS A 232 0.35 2.67 18.95
N ILE A 233 1.47 2.75 19.67
CA ILE A 233 2.71 2.03 19.38
C ILE A 233 2.93 1.02 20.49
N ILE A 234 3.11 -0.25 20.15
CA ILE A 234 3.21 -1.35 21.09
C ILE A 234 4.42 -2.20 20.77
N GLY A 235 5.35 -2.37 21.71
CA GLY A 235 6.50 -3.26 21.55
C GLY A 235 7.83 -2.62 21.93
N THR A 236 8.87 -3.44 21.94
CA THR A 236 10.21 -3.10 22.44
C THR A 236 11.06 -2.33 21.42
N GLN A 237 11.94 -1.47 21.89
CA GLN A 237 12.98 -0.73 21.14
C GLN A 237 12.46 -0.04 19.86
N PRO A 238 11.32 0.66 19.91
CA PRO A 238 10.84 1.37 18.75
C PRO A 238 11.60 2.67 18.51
N LEU A 239 11.61 3.12 17.26
CA LEU A 239 11.98 4.47 16.85
C LEU A 239 13.44 4.83 17.17
N CYS A 240 14.34 3.85 17.07
CA CYS A 240 15.76 4.06 17.25
C CYS A 240 16.46 4.52 15.96
N TYR A 241 17.50 5.34 16.10
CA TYR A 241 18.33 5.86 14.98
C TYR A 241 17.56 6.71 13.97
N CYS A 242 16.40 7.25 14.34
CA CYS A 242 15.55 8.05 13.46
C CYS A 242 16.07 9.49 13.30
N LYS A 243 15.81 10.08 12.12
CA LYS A 243 16.06 11.51 11.86
C LYS A 243 14.75 12.24 11.58
N ASN A 244 14.59 13.43 12.17
CA ASN A 244 13.37 14.24 12.03
C ASN A 244 12.10 13.44 12.38
N LEU A 245 12.12 12.72 13.49
CA LEU A 245 10.99 11.94 14.00
C LEU A 245 10.01 12.86 14.73
N LYS A 246 8.71 12.70 14.45
CA LYS A 246 7.64 13.42 15.14
C LYS A 246 6.57 12.49 15.67
N LEU A 247 6.19 12.63 16.92
CA LEU A 247 5.03 11.98 17.54
C LEU A 247 4.09 13.05 18.09
N ILE A 248 2.82 13.00 17.69
CA ILE A 248 1.79 13.94 18.14
C ILE A 248 0.66 13.13 18.78
N ASN A 249 0.41 13.33 20.08
CA ASN A 249 -0.64 12.64 20.85
C ASN A 249 -0.58 11.12 20.76
N CYS A 250 0.60 10.51 20.81
CA CYS A 250 0.74 9.08 20.68
C CYS A 250 0.76 8.38 22.04
N GLU A 251 0.24 7.15 22.09
CA GLU A 251 0.40 6.22 23.19
C GLU A 251 1.51 5.22 22.85
N MET A 252 2.46 5.01 23.79
CA MET A 252 3.50 3.99 23.67
C MET A 252 3.31 2.97 24.78
N ILE A 253 2.71 1.83 24.43
CA ILE A 253 2.27 0.80 25.39
C ILE A 253 3.27 -0.36 25.38
N ASP A 254 3.62 -0.88 26.56
CA ASP A 254 4.60 -1.95 26.71
C ASP A 254 5.90 -1.65 25.96
N THR A 255 6.34 -0.39 26.02
CA THR A 255 7.44 0.12 25.23
C THR A 255 8.63 0.47 26.10
N ASP A 256 9.74 -0.17 25.84
CA ASP A 256 11.02 0.05 26.50
C ASP A 256 12.12 0.45 25.51
N LEU A 257 13.22 1.04 26.03
CA LEU A 257 14.42 1.43 25.28
C LEU A 257 14.12 2.25 24.01
N ALA A 258 13.07 3.08 24.06
CA ALA A 258 12.61 3.87 22.92
C ALA A 258 13.55 5.04 22.60
N PHE A 259 13.60 5.44 21.32
CA PHE A 259 14.25 6.65 20.79
C PHE A 259 15.78 6.65 20.81
N GLU A 260 16.44 5.51 21.04
CA GLU A 260 17.90 5.46 21.08
C GLU A 260 18.51 6.10 19.82
N LYS A 261 19.43 7.06 20.03
CA LYS A 261 20.13 7.82 18.98
C LYS A 261 19.24 8.52 17.94
N SER A 262 18.01 8.88 18.35
CA SER A 262 17.03 9.53 17.47
C SER A 262 16.95 11.05 17.68
N GLN A 263 16.74 11.78 16.60
CA GLN A 263 16.31 13.18 16.62
C GLN A 263 14.78 13.19 16.68
N VAL A 264 14.20 13.57 17.83
CA VAL A 264 12.78 13.35 18.09
C VAL A 264 12.10 14.56 18.74
N GLU A 265 10.91 14.90 18.21
CA GLU A 265 9.93 15.78 18.86
C GLU A 265 8.68 14.94 19.14
N ALA A 266 8.37 14.71 20.40
CA ALA A 266 7.30 13.81 20.79
C ALA A 266 6.38 14.40 21.87
N THR A 267 5.06 14.19 21.69
CA THR A 267 4.05 14.36 22.74
C THR A 267 3.37 13.02 22.98
N LEU A 268 3.62 12.42 24.13
CA LEU A 268 3.03 11.16 24.54
C LEU A 268 1.87 11.40 25.51
N THR A 269 0.82 10.62 25.39
CA THR A 269 -0.41 10.73 26.19
C THR A 269 -0.52 9.70 27.30
N ALA A 270 0.36 8.67 27.30
CA ALA A 270 0.42 7.60 28.29
C ALA A 270 1.84 7.43 28.85
N PRO A 271 1.99 6.81 30.04
CA PRO A 271 3.29 6.40 30.55
C PRO A 271 4.06 5.47 29.62
N ILE A 272 5.39 5.55 29.64
CA ILE A 272 6.31 4.67 28.93
C ILE A 272 7.21 3.92 29.92
N ILE A 273 7.65 2.71 29.58
CA ILE A 273 8.57 1.95 30.42
C ILE A 273 9.93 2.62 30.43
N SER A 274 10.61 2.76 29.28
CA SER A 274 11.89 3.45 29.28
C SER A 274 12.18 4.23 27.98
N ILE A 275 12.94 5.32 28.18
CA ILE A 275 13.50 6.17 27.11
C ILE A 275 15.02 6.03 27.20
N LYS A 276 15.69 5.77 26.06
CA LYS A 276 17.13 5.57 26.05
C LYS A 276 17.82 6.51 25.05
N ASN A 277 18.79 7.26 25.55
CA ASN A 277 19.78 8.01 24.76
C ASN A 277 19.22 8.77 23.55
N PRO A 278 18.15 9.57 23.67
CA PRO A 278 17.68 10.38 22.55
C PRO A 278 18.78 11.37 22.12
N LEU A 279 19.10 11.42 20.83
CA LEU A 279 20.21 12.22 20.32
C LEU A 279 19.94 13.71 20.44
N SER A 280 18.73 14.16 20.11
CA SER A 280 18.30 15.57 20.20
C SER A 280 16.79 15.71 20.15
N GLY A 281 16.31 16.92 20.47
CA GLY A 281 14.89 17.26 20.46
C GLY A 281 14.24 17.10 21.84
N ARG A 282 12.91 17.02 21.88
CA ARG A 282 12.18 17.06 23.15
C ARG A 282 11.04 16.02 23.17
N ILE A 283 10.94 15.30 24.28
CA ILE A 283 9.93 14.28 24.52
C ILE A 283 9.09 14.70 25.72
N TYR A 284 7.82 15.03 25.48
CA TYR A 284 6.82 15.28 26.51
C TYR A 284 6.10 13.98 26.85
N VAL A 285 6.13 13.56 28.11
CA VAL A 285 5.55 12.30 28.58
C VAL A 285 4.94 12.45 29.96
N PRO A 286 3.76 11.83 30.26
CA PRO A 286 3.17 11.87 31.59
C PRO A 286 4.04 11.21 32.68
N LYS A 287 4.71 10.11 32.34
CA LYS A 287 5.63 9.37 33.19
C LYS A 287 6.54 8.47 32.35
N ALA A 288 7.81 8.43 32.66
CA ALA A 288 8.74 7.38 32.27
C ALA A 288 9.21 6.62 33.52
N GLU A 289 9.19 5.28 33.47
CA GLU A 289 9.66 4.50 34.63
C GLU A 289 11.18 4.57 34.71
N GLU A 290 11.86 4.60 33.57
CA GLU A 290 13.30 4.75 33.47
C GLU A 290 13.70 5.70 32.35
N ILE A 291 14.69 6.55 32.60
CA ILE A 291 15.34 7.43 31.61
C ILE A 291 16.83 7.12 31.62
N ILE A 292 17.33 6.51 30.58
CA ILE A 292 18.73 6.08 30.41
C ILE A 292 19.47 7.12 29.56
N MET A 293 20.49 7.77 30.17
CA MET A 293 21.32 8.79 29.53
C MET A 293 22.79 8.44 29.75
N ASP A 294 23.22 7.29 29.23
CA ASP A 294 24.57 6.74 29.43
C ASP A 294 25.47 6.89 28.17
N ASP A 295 24.96 7.48 27.11
CA ASP A 295 25.73 7.84 25.90
C ASP A 295 26.08 9.34 25.93
N GLU A 296 27.37 9.66 25.78
CA GLU A 296 27.88 11.03 25.82
C GLU A 296 27.32 11.95 24.72
N ASP A 297 26.78 11.38 23.62
CA ASP A 297 26.14 12.13 22.52
C ASP A 297 24.65 12.38 22.74
N ALA A 298 24.04 11.78 23.75
CA ALA A 298 22.63 12.00 24.09
C ALA A 298 22.38 13.43 24.61
N ARG A 299 21.60 14.22 23.84
CA ARG A 299 21.25 15.63 24.13
C ARG A 299 19.75 15.88 24.16
N GLY A 300 18.93 14.86 23.87
CA GLY A 300 17.48 14.98 23.90
C GLY A 300 16.95 15.25 25.31
N GLU A 301 15.94 16.10 25.40
CA GLU A 301 15.29 16.46 26.66
C GLU A 301 14.06 15.61 26.91
N VAL A 302 13.90 15.06 28.10
CA VAL A 302 12.66 14.38 28.52
C VAL A 302 11.94 15.26 29.54
N VAL A 303 10.72 15.69 29.18
CA VAL A 303 9.89 16.59 30.00
C VAL A 303 8.71 15.80 30.58
N ILE A 304 8.70 15.63 31.90
CA ILE A 304 7.57 14.99 32.57
C ILE A 304 6.46 16.02 32.76
N CYS A 305 5.30 15.78 32.13
CA CYS A 305 4.14 16.65 32.16
C CYS A 305 3.06 16.11 33.10
N LYS A 306 2.39 17.00 33.87
CA LYS A 306 1.18 16.59 34.57
C LYS A 306 0.04 16.36 33.57
N PRO A 307 -0.84 15.37 33.79
CA PRO A 307 -1.90 15.00 32.85
C PRO A 307 -2.78 16.15 32.31
N ASP A 308 -2.99 17.19 33.15
CA ASP A 308 -3.83 18.35 32.84
C ASP A 308 -3.12 19.45 32.03
N SER A 309 -1.82 19.33 31.77
CA SER A 309 -1.01 20.34 31.07
C SER A 309 -0.54 19.93 29.67
N CYS A 310 -0.70 18.68 29.29
CA CYS A 310 -0.33 18.15 27.97
C CYS A 310 -1.46 18.31 26.94
N ASN A 311 -1.92 19.54 26.69
CA ASN A 311 -2.77 19.81 25.53
C ASN A 311 -1.87 20.24 24.37
N ALA A 312 -1.78 19.43 23.32
CA ALA A 312 -0.92 19.61 22.16
C ALA A 312 -1.00 21.00 21.49
N SER A 313 -2.11 21.72 21.68
CA SER A 313 -2.27 23.10 21.17
C SER A 313 -1.46 24.16 21.92
N LYS A 314 -0.89 23.85 23.08
CA LYS A 314 -0.08 24.81 23.88
C LYS A 314 1.43 24.56 23.79
N CYS A 315 1.87 23.38 23.38
CA CYS A 315 3.30 23.03 23.33
C CYS A 315 3.99 23.30 21.98
N ILE A 316 3.23 23.64 20.93
CA ILE A 316 3.79 23.93 19.59
C ILE A 316 4.14 25.43 19.42
N CYS A 317 3.81 26.30 20.37
CA CYS A 317 4.00 27.76 20.28
C CYS A 317 4.95 28.31 21.35
N ALA A 318 5.99 27.59 21.75
CA ALA A 318 7.05 28.13 22.63
C ALA A 318 8.43 27.91 22.03
#